data_00b55f1664548a3bf988b5ff18e30d5f
#
_entry.id   00b55f1664548a3bf988b5ff18e30d5f
#
_cell.length_a   1.000
_cell.length_b   1.000
_cell.length_c   1.000
_cell.angle_alpha   90.00
_cell.angle_beta   90.00
_cell.angle_gamma   90.00
#
_symmetry.space_group_name_H-M   'P 1'
#
loop_
_entity.id
_entity.type
_entity.pdbx_description
1 polymer ?
#
loop_
_entity_poly.entity_id
_entity_poly.type
_entity_poly.pdbx_seq_one_letter_code
_entity_poly.pdbx_strand_id
1 'polypeptide(L)'
;MINQTYPNIEYFVIDGASSDNTVSIASSYLEKFNAISGRSRKIISEPDKGMYDALNKGARLAHGEIVGQINADDYYEPDAVQTMAELYERENYALAWGSINVITKNGNMIKHAKRGLLWTTSHWCHPAAFASRKILLEYPYPLINSHDDFDFATHVYLDGKKIMPIDKVISNFTFGGMSTQKSFREAKKRLDEIYGIYKKYGMSKFYYLHRLLFETVKYILT
;
A
#
# COMPACT_ATOMS: atom_id res chain seq x y z
N MET A 1 10.37 8.41 7.36
CA MET A 1 9.62 9.69 7.18
C MET A 1 10.48 10.93 7.50
N ILE A 2 11.34 10.94 8.52
CA ILE A 2 12.19 12.11 8.88
C ILE A 2 13.04 12.61 7.69
N ASN A 3 13.60 11.70 6.89
CA ASN A 3 14.51 12.02 5.79
C ASN A 3 13.80 12.36 4.46
N GLN A 4 12.48 12.50 4.45
CA GLN A 4 11.79 12.90 3.23
C GLN A 4 12.18 14.31 2.81
N THR A 5 12.35 14.53 1.49
CA THR A 5 12.73 15.85 0.94
C THR A 5 11.55 16.81 0.86
N TYR A 6 10.31 16.31 0.71
CA TYR A 6 9.12 17.13 0.65
C TYR A 6 8.88 17.85 1.98
N PRO A 7 8.64 19.16 2.00
CA PRO A 7 8.55 19.92 3.25
C PRO A 7 7.24 19.69 4.01
N ASN A 8 6.10 19.67 3.35
CA ASN A 8 4.78 19.71 3.98
C ASN A 8 4.22 18.30 4.17
N ILE A 9 4.43 17.69 5.34
CA ILE A 9 4.01 16.30 5.61
C ILE A 9 3.22 16.24 6.91
N GLU A 10 2.00 15.74 6.83
CA GLU A 10 1.29 15.16 7.97
C GLU A 10 1.61 13.67 8.06
N TYR A 11 2.08 13.21 9.19
CA TYR A 11 2.39 11.79 9.41
C TYR A 11 1.57 11.22 10.57
N PHE A 12 0.62 10.36 10.24
CA PHE A 12 -0.17 9.62 11.22
C PHE A 12 0.42 8.22 11.42
N VAL A 13 0.72 7.87 12.66
CA VAL A 13 0.99 6.49 13.08
C VAL A 13 -0.31 5.96 13.67
N ILE A 14 -0.93 5.03 12.97
CA ILE A 14 -2.16 4.38 13.43
C ILE A 14 -1.78 2.99 13.94
N ASP A 15 -1.88 2.82 15.23
CA ASP A 15 -1.51 1.61 15.95
C ASP A 15 -2.77 0.88 16.47
N GLY A 16 -2.85 -0.43 16.22
CA GLY A 16 -3.98 -1.29 16.60
C GLY A 16 -4.00 -1.71 18.08
N ALA A 17 -3.54 -0.84 18.99
CA ALA A 17 -3.37 -1.13 20.41
C ALA A 17 -2.29 -2.19 20.69
N SER A 18 -1.09 -2.01 20.11
CA SER A 18 0.06 -2.88 20.34
C SER A 18 0.42 -2.98 21.82
N SER A 19 0.68 -4.19 22.28
CA SER A 19 1.06 -4.46 23.69
C SER A 19 2.58 -4.44 23.94
N ASP A 20 3.37 -4.23 22.87
CA ASP A 20 4.82 -4.16 22.92
C ASP A 20 5.32 -2.70 22.95
N ASN A 21 6.60 -2.47 22.67
CA ASN A 21 7.23 -1.16 22.67
C ASN A 21 6.92 -0.29 21.43
N THR A 22 6.02 -0.72 20.54
CA THR A 22 5.74 -0.02 19.27
C THR A 22 5.38 1.45 19.49
N VAL A 23 4.41 1.74 20.35
CA VAL A 23 3.95 3.11 20.63
C VAL A 23 5.06 3.96 21.29
N SER A 24 5.82 3.38 22.22
CA SER A 24 6.90 4.11 22.91
C SER A 24 8.05 4.45 21.95
N ILE A 25 8.43 3.50 21.09
CA ILE A 25 9.43 3.73 20.03
C ILE A 25 8.92 4.80 19.05
N ALA A 26 7.69 4.68 18.58
CA ALA A 26 7.12 5.69 17.72
C ALA A 26 7.12 7.08 18.38
N SER A 27 6.77 7.19 19.67
CA SER A 27 6.72 8.45 20.43
C SER A 27 8.09 9.11 20.56
N SER A 28 9.17 8.32 20.69
CA SER A 28 10.53 8.86 20.83
C SER A 28 11.00 9.71 19.62
N TYR A 29 10.35 9.57 18.48
CA TYR A 29 10.65 10.36 17.28
C TYR A 29 9.70 11.55 17.06
N LEU A 30 8.72 11.76 17.92
CA LEU A 30 7.67 12.76 17.74
C LEU A 30 8.23 14.19 17.68
N GLU A 31 9.01 14.58 18.68
CA GLU A 31 9.62 15.91 18.76
C GLU A 31 10.56 16.17 17.57
N LYS A 32 11.42 15.19 17.25
CA LYS A 32 12.35 15.30 16.13
C LYS A 32 11.65 15.52 14.79
N PHE A 33 10.49 14.89 14.58
CA PHE A 33 9.72 15.07 13.37
C PHE A 33 9.00 16.41 13.33
N ASN A 34 8.37 16.79 14.42
CA ASN A 34 7.60 18.05 14.53
C ASN A 34 8.48 19.30 14.57
N ALA A 35 9.77 19.16 14.90
CA ALA A 35 10.75 20.26 14.83
C ALA A 35 11.10 20.66 13.38
N ILE A 36 10.78 19.84 12.40
CA ILE A 36 11.00 20.17 10.98
C ILE A 36 9.83 21.05 10.50
N SER A 37 10.15 22.25 10.02
CA SER A 37 9.15 23.19 9.52
C SER A 37 8.26 22.57 8.43
N GLY A 38 6.96 22.81 8.52
CA GLY A 38 5.97 22.25 7.60
C GLY A 38 5.57 20.81 7.89
N ARG A 39 6.04 20.21 9.00
CA ARG A 39 5.73 18.80 9.34
C ARG A 39 4.96 18.70 10.64
N SER A 40 4.02 17.76 10.65
CA SER A 40 3.30 17.36 11.86
C SER A 40 3.19 15.84 11.94
N ARG A 41 3.28 15.30 13.16
CA ARG A 41 3.11 13.88 13.43
C ARG A 41 2.17 13.65 14.59
N LYS A 42 1.25 12.71 14.42
CA LYS A 42 0.35 12.24 15.48
C LYS A 42 0.42 10.71 15.58
N ILE A 43 0.28 10.22 16.80
CA ILE A 43 0.18 8.79 17.08
C ILE A 43 -1.19 8.53 17.66
N ILE A 44 -1.90 7.55 17.10
CA ILE A 44 -3.22 7.12 17.53
C ILE A 44 -3.12 5.62 17.76
N SER A 45 -3.28 5.21 19.02
CA SER A 45 -3.24 3.81 19.43
C SER A 45 -4.59 3.44 20.02
N GLU A 46 -5.31 2.60 19.31
CA GLU A 46 -6.63 2.09 19.70
C GLU A 46 -6.93 0.78 18.94
N PRO A 47 -7.77 -0.10 19.47
CA PRO A 47 -8.15 -1.33 18.79
C PRO A 47 -8.70 -1.06 17.38
N ASP A 48 -8.32 -1.93 16.43
CA ASP A 48 -8.82 -1.90 15.06
C ASP A 48 -9.23 -3.29 14.58
N LYS A 49 -9.81 -3.34 13.38
CA LYS A 49 -10.22 -4.57 12.69
C LYS A 49 -9.15 -5.08 11.71
N GLY A 50 -7.89 -4.69 11.91
CA GLY A 50 -6.75 -5.04 11.08
C GLY A 50 -6.23 -3.87 10.24
N MET A 51 -5.18 -4.14 9.47
CA MET A 51 -4.40 -3.16 8.71
C MET A 51 -5.27 -2.18 7.90
N TYR A 52 -6.26 -2.68 7.16
CA TYR A 52 -7.09 -1.82 6.31
C TYR A 52 -8.02 -0.89 7.09
N ASP A 53 -8.46 -1.28 8.31
CA ASP A 53 -9.19 -0.37 9.19
C ASP A 53 -8.29 0.76 9.69
N ALA A 54 -7.04 0.44 10.04
CA ALA A 54 -6.03 1.44 10.39
C ALA A 54 -5.78 2.42 9.22
N LEU A 55 -5.63 1.91 7.98
CA LEU A 55 -5.48 2.73 6.78
C LEU A 55 -6.70 3.63 6.52
N ASN A 56 -7.92 3.10 6.66
CA ASN A 56 -9.14 3.89 6.57
C ASN A 56 -9.22 4.99 7.64
N LYS A 57 -8.80 4.70 8.89
CA LYS A 57 -8.70 5.71 9.95
C LYS A 57 -7.72 6.81 9.57
N GLY A 58 -6.52 6.44 9.10
CA GLY A 58 -5.51 7.38 8.64
C GLY A 58 -6.02 8.31 7.52
N ALA A 59 -6.69 7.75 6.52
CA ALA A 59 -7.26 8.52 5.41
C ALA A 59 -8.33 9.54 5.87
N ARG A 60 -9.16 9.19 6.86
CA ARG A 60 -10.14 10.11 7.45
C ARG A 60 -9.49 11.26 8.21
N LEU A 61 -8.39 10.99 8.90
CA LEU A 61 -7.69 11.96 9.74
C LEU A 61 -6.78 12.89 8.94
N ALA A 62 -6.27 12.44 7.80
CA ALA A 62 -5.40 13.22 6.93
C ALA A 62 -6.13 14.46 6.37
N HIS A 63 -5.39 15.56 6.17
CA HIS A 63 -5.87 16.79 5.53
C HIS A 63 -5.20 17.06 4.19
N GLY A 64 -4.05 16.43 3.93
CA GLY A 64 -3.32 16.57 2.66
C GLY A 64 -4.14 16.08 1.47
N GLU A 65 -3.85 16.62 0.28
CA GLU A 65 -4.54 16.28 -0.97
C GLU A 65 -4.26 14.85 -1.43
N ILE A 66 -3.06 14.36 -1.15
CA ILE A 66 -2.66 12.98 -1.42
C ILE A 66 -2.26 12.27 -0.12
N VAL A 67 -2.49 10.98 -0.08
CA VAL A 67 -2.17 10.11 1.06
C VAL A 67 -1.34 8.94 0.56
N GLY A 68 -0.13 8.81 1.10
CA GLY A 68 0.70 7.61 0.98
C GLY A 68 0.48 6.70 2.18
N GLN A 69 0.52 5.40 1.96
CA GLN A 69 0.29 4.40 3.00
C GLN A 69 1.50 3.47 3.06
N ILE A 70 2.07 3.30 4.25
CA ILE A 70 3.25 2.48 4.44
C ILE A 70 3.12 1.62 5.71
N ASN A 71 3.48 0.35 5.60
CA ASN A 71 3.46 -0.57 6.72
C ASN A 71 4.68 -0.38 7.64
N ALA A 72 4.63 -0.94 8.84
CA ALA A 72 5.65 -0.74 9.86
C ALA A 72 7.04 -1.32 9.50
N ASP A 73 7.09 -2.35 8.66
CA ASP A 73 8.30 -3.03 8.22
C ASP A 73 8.85 -2.52 6.87
N ASP A 74 8.17 -1.53 6.26
CA ASP A 74 8.52 -0.93 4.99
C ASP A 74 9.03 0.52 5.19
N TYR A 75 9.72 1.06 4.19
CA TYR A 75 10.14 2.47 4.21
C TYR A 75 10.20 3.09 2.80
N TYR A 76 9.94 4.40 2.74
CA TYR A 76 10.01 5.18 1.51
C TYR A 76 11.44 5.59 1.17
N GLU A 77 11.73 5.70 -0.15
CA GLU A 77 12.88 6.44 -0.61
C GLU A 77 12.82 7.90 -0.14
N PRO A 78 13.95 8.57 0.07
CA PRO A 78 13.97 9.93 0.62
C PRO A 78 13.17 10.96 -0.18
N ASP A 79 13.02 10.79 -1.48
CA ASP A 79 12.30 11.67 -2.39
C ASP A 79 10.90 11.14 -2.79
N ALA A 80 10.43 10.09 -2.15
CA ALA A 80 9.18 9.43 -2.51
C ALA A 80 7.97 10.37 -2.44
N VAL A 81 7.79 11.08 -1.32
CA VAL A 81 6.65 11.98 -1.14
C VAL A 81 6.73 13.14 -2.13
N GLN A 82 7.92 13.71 -2.34
CA GLN A 82 8.11 14.79 -3.32
C GLN A 82 7.76 14.32 -4.73
N THR A 83 8.26 13.18 -5.15
CA THR A 83 7.98 12.60 -6.48
C THR A 83 6.48 12.44 -6.71
N MET A 84 5.76 11.95 -5.70
CA MET A 84 4.32 11.71 -5.82
C MET A 84 3.50 13.01 -5.72
N ALA A 85 3.95 14.00 -4.96
CA ALA A 85 3.33 15.33 -4.90
C ALA A 85 3.48 16.07 -6.24
N GLU A 86 4.70 16.13 -6.80
CA GLU A 86 4.95 16.74 -8.11
C GLU A 86 4.16 16.02 -9.23
N LEU A 87 4.04 14.69 -9.15
CA LEU A 87 3.21 13.95 -10.08
C LEU A 87 1.73 14.33 -9.94
N TYR A 88 1.25 14.53 -8.72
CA TYR A 88 -0.14 14.93 -8.47
C TYR A 88 -0.43 16.34 -8.98
N GLU A 89 0.45 17.29 -8.70
CA GLU A 89 0.34 18.67 -9.23
C GLU A 89 0.23 18.71 -10.76
N ARG A 90 1.00 17.88 -11.46
CA ARG A 90 1.01 17.82 -12.92
C ARG A 90 -0.16 17.05 -13.49
N GLU A 91 -0.53 15.94 -12.89
CA GLU A 91 -1.42 14.95 -13.48
C GLU A 91 -2.80 14.87 -12.82
N ASN A 92 -2.96 15.36 -11.60
CA ASN A 92 -4.18 15.26 -10.79
C ASN A 92 -4.73 13.83 -10.78
N TYR A 93 -3.89 12.85 -10.42
CA TYR A 93 -4.26 11.45 -10.42
C TYR A 93 -5.22 11.10 -9.26
N ALA A 94 -6.06 10.10 -9.44
CA ALA A 94 -6.82 9.48 -8.39
C ALA A 94 -5.97 8.48 -7.58
N LEU A 95 -5.14 7.72 -8.29
CA LEU A 95 -4.26 6.69 -7.72
C LEU A 95 -2.95 6.64 -8.51
N ALA A 96 -1.82 6.60 -7.83
CA ALA A 96 -0.51 6.39 -8.44
C ALA A 96 0.31 5.41 -7.62
N TRP A 97 1.23 4.71 -8.24
CA TRP A 97 2.21 3.87 -7.55
C TRP A 97 3.52 3.82 -8.31
N GLY A 98 4.60 3.62 -7.57
CA GLY A 98 5.93 3.41 -8.13
C GLY A 98 6.38 1.96 -8.07
N SER A 99 7.58 1.73 -8.57
CA SER A 99 8.33 0.50 -8.38
C SER A 99 8.72 0.33 -6.90
N ILE A 100 8.95 -0.91 -6.47
CA ILE A 100 9.41 -1.23 -5.12
C ILE A 100 10.72 -2.02 -5.17
N ASN A 101 11.59 -1.74 -4.23
CA ASN A 101 12.75 -2.57 -3.95
C ASN A 101 12.33 -3.65 -2.94
N VAL A 102 12.28 -4.90 -3.37
CA VAL A 102 11.94 -6.05 -2.51
C VAL A 102 13.20 -6.54 -1.83
N ILE A 103 13.26 -6.40 -0.52
CA ILE A 103 14.38 -6.82 0.32
C ILE A 103 14.12 -8.24 0.80
N THR A 104 15.02 -9.16 0.45
CA THR A 104 14.95 -10.57 0.87
C THR A 104 16.23 -10.98 1.57
N LYS A 105 16.22 -12.15 2.24
CA LYS A 105 17.41 -12.73 2.86
C LYS A 105 18.52 -13.07 1.84
N ASN A 106 18.16 -13.26 0.58
CA ASN A 106 19.07 -13.67 -0.50
C ASN A 106 19.50 -12.50 -1.40
N GLY A 107 19.15 -11.26 -1.06
CA GLY A 107 19.44 -10.06 -1.82
C GLY A 107 18.17 -9.27 -2.16
N ASN A 108 18.37 -8.19 -2.91
CA ASN A 108 17.30 -7.28 -3.27
C ASN A 108 16.91 -7.45 -4.76
N MET A 109 15.66 -7.19 -5.07
CA MET A 109 15.15 -7.17 -6.45
C MET A 109 14.17 -6.02 -6.65
N ILE A 110 14.19 -5.41 -7.84
CA ILE A 110 13.22 -4.38 -8.19
C ILE A 110 11.98 -5.04 -8.80
N LYS A 111 10.83 -4.80 -8.19
CA LYS A 111 9.53 -5.06 -8.81
C LYS A 111 9.08 -3.77 -9.47
N HIS A 112 9.13 -3.74 -10.81
CA HIS A 112 8.77 -2.58 -11.60
C HIS A 112 7.26 -2.35 -11.61
N ALA A 113 6.88 -1.09 -11.41
CA ALA A 113 5.51 -0.64 -11.64
C ALA A 113 5.20 -0.71 -13.15
N LYS A 114 4.05 -1.25 -13.51
CA LYS A 114 3.65 -1.39 -14.92
C LYS A 114 2.29 -0.76 -15.14
N ARG A 115 2.17 -0.08 -16.27
CA ARG A 115 0.88 0.32 -16.81
C ARG A 115 0.29 -0.92 -17.49
N GLY A 116 -0.62 -1.58 -16.86
CA GLY A 116 -1.29 -2.77 -17.36
C GLY A 116 -2.69 -2.85 -16.83
N LEU A 117 -3.47 -3.78 -17.37
CA LEU A 117 -4.76 -4.10 -16.78
C LEU A 117 -4.53 -4.58 -15.35
N LEU A 118 -5.25 -4.04 -14.39
CA LEU A 118 -5.22 -4.47 -12.98
C LEU A 118 -5.89 -5.85 -12.79
N TRP A 119 -5.74 -6.75 -13.77
CA TRP A 119 -6.20 -8.13 -13.67
C TRP A 119 -5.22 -9.04 -12.92
N THR A 120 -4.06 -8.52 -12.56
CA THR A 120 -3.07 -9.25 -11.77
C THR A 120 -2.42 -8.36 -10.72
N THR A 121 -2.26 -8.88 -9.52
CA THR A 121 -1.53 -8.21 -8.43
C THR A 121 -0.05 -7.98 -8.73
N SER A 122 0.50 -8.59 -9.81
CA SER A 122 1.89 -8.37 -10.21
C SER A 122 2.17 -6.95 -10.71
N HIS A 123 1.15 -6.24 -11.18
CA HIS A 123 1.28 -4.85 -11.65
C HIS A 123 1.02 -3.81 -10.55
N TRP A 124 0.44 -4.24 -9.46
CA TRP A 124 0.10 -3.41 -8.32
C TRP A 124 1.22 -3.44 -7.26
N CYS A 125 1.62 -2.29 -6.76
CA CYS A 125 2.63 -2.16 -5.72
C CYS A 125 2.08 -1.31 -4.57
N HIS A 126 1.24 -1.91 -3.72
CA HIS A 126 0.60 -1.23 -2.61
C HIS A 126 1.57 -0.45 -1.71
N PRO A 127 2.76 -0.99 -1.32
CA PRO A 127 3.71 -0.25 -0.48
C PRO A 127 4.26 1.04 -1.12
N ALA A 128 4.10 1.22 -2.44
CA ALA A 128 4.52 2.41 -3.17
C ALA A 128 3.33 3.23 -3.70
N ALA A 129 2.12 2.97 -3.16
CA ALA A 129 0.91 3.61 -3.63
C ALA A 129 0.62 4.92 -2.89
N PHE A 130 0.17 5.91 -3.67
CA PHE A 130 -0.38 7.18 -3.22
C PHE A 130 -1.71 7.40 -3.90
N ALA A 131 -2.71 7.81 -3.14
CA ALA A 131 -4.03 8.11 -3.67
C ALA A 131 -4.45 9.53 -3.30
N SER A 132 -5.28 10.17 -4.13
CA SER A 132 -5.93 11.39 -3.67
C SER A 132 -6.78 11.07 -2.43
N ARG A 133 -6.76 11.95 -1.44
CA ARG A 133 -7.57 11.79 -0.23
C ARG A 133 -9.05 11.60 -0.57
N LYS A 134 -9.53 12.34 -1.57
CA LYS A 134 -10.90 12.24 -2.08
C LYS A 134 -11.25 10.79 -2.45
N ILE A 135 -10.39 10.11 -3.18
CA ILE A 135 -10.62 8.72 -3.63
C ILE A 135 -10.62 7.75 -2.44
N LEU A 136 -9.73 7.90 -1.47
CA LEU A 136 -9.73 7.04 -0.27
C LEU A 136 -11.00 7.20 0.58
N LEU A 137 -11.61 8.39 0.59
CA LEU A 137 -12.87 8.63 1.30
C LEU A 137 -14.07 8.17 0.48
N GLU A 138 -14.01 8.25 -0.84
CA GLU A 138 -15.08 7.78 -1.76
C GLU A 138 -15.10 6.24 -1.84
N TYR A 139 -13.93 5.59 -1.82
CA TYR A 139 -13.74 4.14 -1.93
C TYR A 139 -12.93 3.61 -0.73
N PRO A 140 -13.46 3.56 0.49
CA PRO A 140 -12.72 3.01 1.62
C PRO A 140 -12.45 1.51 1.43
N TYR A 141 -11.38 0.99 2.03
CA TYR A 141 -11.11 -0.43 2.05
C TYR A 141 -12.27 -1.18 2.71
N PRO A 142 -12.80 -2.25 2.08
CA PRO A 142 -14.05 -2.89 2.50
C PRO A 142 -13.94 -3.76 3.77
N LEU A 143 -12.75 -4.03 4.28
CA LEU A 143 -12.46 -4.85 5.47
C LEU A 143 -12.95 -6.30 5.36
N ILE A 144 -12.79 -6.89 4.17
CA ILE A 144 -13.30 -8.23 3.87
C ILE A 144 -12.17 -9.27 3.90
N ASN A 145 -10.99 -8.94 3.32
CA ASN A 145 -9.92 -9.91 3.14
C ASN A 145 -8.52 -9.26 3.06
N SER A 146 -7.49 -10.08 2.86
CA SER A 146 -6.11 -9.62 2.81
C SER A 146 -5.69 -8.95 1.48
N HIS A 147 -6.62 -8.80 0.55
CA HIS A 147 -6.42 -8.17 -0.77
C HIS A 147 -7.35 -6.98 -1.01
N ASP A 148 -7.82 -6.34 0.06
CA ASP A 148 -8.70 -5.17 -0.04
C ASP A 148 -8.02 -3.99 -0.75
N ASP A 149 -6.70 -3.90 -0.72
CA ASP A 149 -5.91 -2.97 -1.54
C ASP A 149 -6.05 -3.22 -3.04
N PHE A 150 -6.09 -4.49 -3.44
CA PHE A 150 -6.32 -4.88 -4.83
C PHE A 150 -7.79 -4.66 -5.25
N ASP A 151 -8.74 -4.91 -4.35
CA ASP A 151 -10.16 -4.58 -4.56
C ASP A 151 -10.33 -3.07 -4.77
N PHE A 152 -9.74 -2.25 -3.89
CA PHE A 152 -9.72 -0.78 -4.02
C PHE A 152 -9.15 -0.32 -5.37
N ALA A 153 -7.93 -0.78 -5.71
CA ALA A 153 -7.29 -0.38 -6.96
C ALA A 153 -8.09 -0.80 -8.20
N THR A 154 -8.69 -1.99 -8.16
CA THR A 154 -9.55 -2.51 -9.23
C THR A 154 -10.81 -1.66 -9.39
N HIS A 155 -11.45 -1.28 -8.28
CA HIS A 155 -12.64 -0.44 -8.30
C HIS A 155 -12.34 0.94 -8.90
N VAL A 156 -11.29 1.61 -8.39
CA VAL A 156 -10.84 2.91 -8.91
C VAL A 156 -10.54 2.87 -10.41
N TYR A 157 -9.92 1.76 -10.88
CA TYR A 157 -9.64 1.55 -12.30
C TYR A 157 -10.91 1.39 -13.14
N LEU A 158 -11.83 0.53 -12.72
CA LEU A 158 -13.05 0.22 -13.46
C LEU A 158 -14.00 1.41 -13.55
N ASP A 159 -13.97 2.30 -12.53
CA ASP A 159 -14.69 3.57 -12.57
C ASP A 159 -14.04 4.65 -13.45
N GLY A 160 -13.04 4.27 -14.23
CA GLY A 160 -12.36 5.17 -15.18
C GLY A 160 -11.59 6.32 -14.54
N LYS A 161 -11.26 6.22 -13.26
CA LYS A 161 -10.45 7.23 -12.57
C LYS A 161 -9.02 7.22 -13.11
N LYS A 162 -8.36 8.37 -13.08
CA LYS A 162 -6.98 8.50 -13.58
C LYS A 162 -5.99 7.79 -12.68
N ILE A 163 -5.33 6.76 -13.21
CA ILE A 163 -4.26 6.03 -12.53
C ILE A 163 -2.91 6.19 -13.24
N MET A 164 -1.84 6.36 -12.44
CA MET A 164 -0.50 6.72 -12.89
C MET A 164 0.56 5.81 -12.28
N PRO A 165 0.90 4.66 -12.88
CA PRO A 165 2.11 3.94 -12.50
C PRO A 165 3.35 4.65 -13.06
N ILE A 166 4.42 4.73 -12.25
CA ILE A 166 5.71 5.29 -12.65
C ILE A 166 6.83 4.30 -12.40
N ASP A 167 7.77 4.19 -13.32
CA ASP A 167 8.93 3.30 -13.16
C ASP A 167 10.07 4.01 -12.40
N LYS A 168 9.78 4.37 -11.14
CA LYS A 168 10.73 4.88 -10.17
C LYS A 168 10.52 4.14 -8.86
N VAL A 169 11.60 3.72 -8.21
CA VAL A 169 11.52 3.11 -6.88
C VAL A 169 11.01 4.15 -5.89
N ILE A 170 9.91 3.86 -5.23
CA ILE A 170 9.25 4.74 -4.25
C ILE A 170 9.39 4.18 -2.84
N SER A 171 9.36 2.86 -2.69
CA SER A 171 9.48 2.25 -1.38
C SER A 171 10.33 0.98 -1.39
N ASN A 172 10.79 0.64 -0.20
CA ASN A 172 11.49 -0.59 0.12
C ASN A 172 10.54 -1.49 0.90
N PHE A 173 10.28 -2.68 0.35
CA PHE A 173 9.36 -3.67 0.89
C PHE A 173 10.14 -4.84 1.49
N THR A 174 9.96 -5.10 2.77
CA THR A 174 10.60 -6.21 3.47
C THR A 174 9.82 -7.52 3.25
N PHE A 175 10.46 -8.46 2.56
CA PHE A 175 9.85 -9.77 2.30
C PHE A 175 9.88 -10.65 3.55
N GLY A 176 8.73 -11.19 3.96
CA GLY A 176 8.64 -12.08 5.14
C GLY A 176 7.38 -11.87 5.99
N GLY A 177 6.57 -10.86 5.66
CA GLY A 177 5.32 -10.56 6.36
C GLY A 177 4.15 -11.51 6.02
N MET A 178 2.94 -11.14 6.43
CA MET A 178 1.73 -11.96 6.29
C MET A 178 1.44 -12.41 4.85
N SER A 179 1.74 -11.58 3.85
CA SER A 179 1.50 -11.87 2.42
C SER A 179 2.40 -12.96 1.83
N THR A 180 3.44 -13.38 2.57
CA THR A 180 4.47 -14.31 2.10
C THR A 180 4.48 -15.65 2.82
N GLN A 181 3.51 -15.92 3.69
CA GLN A 181 3.41 -17.19 4.42
C GLN A 181 3.26 -18.37 3.45
N LYS A 182 4.13 -19.39 3.66
CA LYS A 182 4.19 -20.61 2.85
C LYS A 182 3.29 -21.69 3.48
N SER A 183 2.08 -21.79 2.96
CA SER A 183 1.20 -22.91 3.28
C SER A 183 0.21 -23.08 2.14
N PHE A 184 -0.11 -24.32 1.80
CA PHE A 184 -1.14 -24.63 0.79
C PHE A 184 -2.49 -24.00 1.16
N ARG A 185 -2.85 -24.02 2.44
CA ARG A 185 -4.07 -23.38 2.95
C ARG A 185 -4.08 -21.87 2.68
N GLU A 186 -2.98 -21.20 2.96
CA GLU A 186 -2.86 -19.75 2.72
C GLU A 186 -2.81 -19.41 1.23
N ALA A 187 -2.15 -20.23 0.41
CA ALA A 187 -2.16 -20.07 -1.05
C ALA A 187 -3.57 -20.20 -1.60
N LYS A 188 -4.32 -21.23 -1.16
CA LYS A 188 -5.73 -21.41 -1.54
C LYS A 188 -6.59 -20.24 -1.09
N LYS A 189 -6.43 -19.78 0.16
CA LYS A 189 -7.15 -18.62 0.69
C LYS A 189 -6.92 -17.38 -0.19
N ARG A 190 -5.65 -17.05 -0.51
CA ARG A 190 -5.34 -15.93 -1.41
C ARG A 190 -5.98 -16.05 -2.79
N LEU A 191 -6.02 -17.28 -3.35
CA LEU A 191 -6.69 -17.53 -4.62
C LEU A 191 -8.19 -17.28 -4.54
N ASP A 192 -8.84 -17.78 -3.50
CA ASP A 192 -10.29 -17.63 -3.28
C ASP A 192 -10.67 -16.15 -3.07
N GLU A 193 -9.87 -15.41 -2.32
CA GLU A 193 -10.06 -13.96 -2.09
C GLU A 193 -9.96 -13.17 -3.40
N ILE A 194 -8.91 -13.38 -4.19
CA ILE A 194 -8.72 -12.70 -5.48
C ILE A 194 -9.81 -13.12 -6.47
N TYR A 195 -10.20 -14.38 -6.47
CA TYR A 195 -11.31 -14.84 -7.32
C TYR A 195 -12.63 -14.18 -6.94
N GLY A 196 -12.86 -13.96 -5.64
CA GLY A 196 -14.00 -13.19 -5.14
C GLY A 196 -14.04 -11.77 -5.72
N ILE A 197 -12.88 -11.10 -5.79
CA ILE A 197 -12.75 -9.76 -6.40
C ILE A 197 -13.06 -9.82 -7.90
N TYR A 198 -12.49 -10.78 -8.64
CA TYR A 198 -12.81 -10.93 -10.07
C TYR A 198 -14.29 -11.17 -10.32
N LYS A 199 -14.93 -12.02 -9.50
CA LYS A 199 -16.35 -12.29 -9.57
C LYS A 199 -17.21 -11.06 -9.27
N LYS A 200 -16.82 -10.28 -8.23
CA LYS A 200 -17.49 -9.03 -7.84
C LYS A 200 -17.60 -8.06 -9.01
N TYR A 201 -16.53 -7.95 -9.81
CA TYR A 201 -16.45 -7.02 -10.93
C TYR A 201 -16.76 -7.63 -12.29
N GLY A 202 -17.31 -8.85 -12.36
CA GLY A 202 -17.64 -9.51 -13.62
C GLY A 202 -16.45 -9.79 -14.53
N MET A 203 -15.25 -9.91 -13.98
CA MET A 203 -14.03 -10.14 -14.74
C MET A 203 -13.95 -11.57 -15.27
N SER A 204 -13.21 -11.77 -16.35
CA SER A 204 -13.07 -13.08 -17.01
C SER A 204 -12.46 -14.15 -16.10
N LYS A 205 -13.01 -15.37 -16.15
CA LYS A 205 -12.46 -16.55 -15.46
C LYS A 205 -11.03 -16.89 -15.86
N PHE A 206 -10.55 -16.42 -17.02
CA PHE A 206 -9.14 -16.58 -17.43
C PHE A 206 -8.16 -15.91 -16.47
N TYR A 207 -8.56 -14.83 -15.79
CA TYR A 207 -7.72 -14.18 -14.79
C TYR A 207 -7.46 -15.08 -13.58
N TYR A 208 -8.44 -15.90 -13.21
CA TYR A 208 -8.25 -16.92 -12.18
C TYR A 208 -7.22 -17.98 -12.59
N LEU A 209 -7.26 -18.47 -13.83
CA LEU A 209 -6.30 -19.46 -14.32
C LEU A 209 -4.86 -18.90 -14.30
N HIS A 210 -4.68 -17.66 -14.73
CA HIS A 210 -3.38 -17.00 -14.65
C HIS A 210 -2.90 -16.89 -13.21
N ARG A 211 -3.77 -16.53 -12.29
CA ARG A 211 -3.43 -16.42 -10.86
C ARG A 211 -3.12 -17.78 -10.25
N LEU A 212 -3.86 -18.81 -10.59
CA LEU A 212 -3.61 -20.18 -10.16
C LEU A 212 -2.21 -20.64 -10.59
N LEU A 213 -1.84 -20.40 -11.85
CA LEU A 213 -0.50 -20.70 -12.34
C LEU A 213 0.58 -19.95 -11.56
N PHE A 214 0.37 -18.66 -11.31
CA PHE A 214 1.31 -17.84 -10.57
C PHE A 214 1.50 -18.33 -9.12
N GLU A 215 0.44 -18.64 -8.39
CA GLU A 215 0.52 -19.18 -7.02
C GLU A 215 1.17 -20.58 -6.99
N THR A 216 0.90 -21.42 -8.00
CA THR A 216 1.52 -22.74 -8.13
C THR A 216 3.02 -22.61 -8.34
N VAL A 217 3.45 -21.76 -9.28
CA VAL A 217 4.87 -21.49 -9.51
C VAL A 217 5.55 -20.91 -8.26
N LYS A 218 4.91 -19.95 -7.61
CA LYS A 218 5.40 -19.37 -6.34
C LYS A 218 5.56 -20.45 -5.27
N TYR A 219 4.59 -21.36 -5.14
CA TYR A 219 4.65 -22.45 -4.14
C TYR A 219 5.77 -23.45 -4.42
N ILE A 220 6.07 -23.74 -5.70
CA ILE A 220 7.12 -24.69 -6.10
C ILE A 220 8.53 -24.07 -5.94
N LEU A 221 8.68 -22.76 -6.24
CA LEU A 221 9.98 -22.09 -6.28
C LEU A 221 10.40 -21.48 -4.92
N THR A 222 9.54 -21.48 -3.94
CA THR A 222 9.82 -20.93 -2.59
C THR A 222 9.73 -22.00 -1.52
#